data_12fcd89475f3114473abe400f41347b0
#
_entry.id   12fcd89475f3114473abe400f41347b0
#
_cell.length_a   1.000
_cell.length_b   1.000
_cell.length_c   1.000
_cell.angle_alpha   90.00
_cell.angle_beta   90.00
_cell.angle_gamma   90.00
#
_symmetry.space_group_name_H-M   'P 1'
#
loop_
_entity.id
_entity.type
_entity.pdbx_description
1 polymer ?
#
loop_
_entity_poly.entity_id
_entity_poly.type
_entity_poly.pdbx_seq_one_letter_code
_entity_poly.pdbx_strand_id
1 'polypeptide(L)'
;MNCLWYYLGNPDVEPLEDVAEQKAFVEKWLAYAKKHNEKVWLISHIAAGMDIFESYKMWFQKMFVKYEGVVSASFYGHTHDDHFYINRDLNDEKRRPVHVDFVCAAMEGLGGNNPSVRLYQYDDETKEIVDYTVFVAKFEEMAVSNKLEWKEFYHARKQMGVPDFKPETMVKWAEKMWEDEEAFQEYMRTFHTGKYTKGECVGKCKVENLCELLYIIKEDREKCIAEHPY
;
A
#
# COMPACT_ATOMS: atom_id res chain seq x y z
N MET A 1 6.01 -13.72 3.37
CA MET A 1 5.70 -14.45 2.12
C MET A 1 6.82 -14.20 1.12
N ASN A 2 7.11 -15.17 0.25
CA ASN A 2 8.09 -14.99 -0.84
C ASN A 2 7.37 -14.44 -2.08
N CYS A 3 7.56 -13.15 -2.37
CA CYS A 3 6.90 -12.48 -3.49
C CYS A 3 7.41 -12.88 -4.88
N LEU A 4 8.62 -13.44 -4.98
CA LEU A 4 9.18 -13.91 -6.26
C LEU A 4 8.33 -15.03 -6.91
N TRP A 5 7.45 -15.68 -6.14
CA TRP A 5 6.58 -16.73 -6.63
C TRP A 5 5.27 -16.21 -7.25
N TYR A 6 5.07 -14.89 -7.25
CA TYR A 6 3.94 -14.23 -7.92
C TYR A 6 4.34 -12.93 -8.66
N TYR A 7 5.63 -12.68 -8.78
CA TYR A 7 6.18 -11.49 -9.41
C TYR A 7 6.17 -11.59 -10.94
N LEU A 8 5.69 -10.55 -11.64
CA LEU A 8 5.62 -10.49 -13.10
C LEU A 8 6.99 -10.65 -13.79
N GLY A 9 8.06 -10.23 -13.13
CA GLY A 9 9.44 -10.44 -13.63
C GLY A 9 9.94 -11.89 -13.55
N ASN A 10 9.11 -12.82 -13.05
CA ASN A 10 9.43 -14.24 -12.99
C ASN A 10 8.43 -15.06 -13.83
N PRO A 11 8.62 -15.17 -15.15
CA PRO A 11 7.66 -15.82 -16.04
C PRO A 11 7.51 -17.33 -15.78
N ASP A 12 8.49 -17.96 -15.13
CA ASP A 12 8.47 -19.41 -14.86
C ASP A 12 7.36 -19.81 -13.86
N VAL A 13 6.82 -18.86 -13.09
CA VAL A 13 5.80 -19.12 -12.08
C VAL A 13 4.38 -18.79 -12.54
N GLU A 14 4.22 -18.06 -13.65
CA GLU A 14 2.88 -17.64 -14.14
C GLU A 14 1.91 -18.80 -14.35
N PRO A 15 2.32 -19.94 -14.94
CA PRO A 15 1.40 -21.05 -15.20
C PRO A 15 1.08 -21.88 -13.96
N LEU A 16 1.72 -21.62 -12.84
CA LEU A 16 1.58 -22.41 -11.62
C LEU A 16 0.53 -21.80 -10.69
N GLU A 17 -0.41 -22.64 -10.26
CA GLU A 17 -1.52 -22.19 -9.41
C GLU A 17 -1.05 -21.82 -8.00
N ASP A 18 -0.16 -22.62 -7.40
CA ASP A 18 0.36 -22.40 -6.05
C ASP A 18 1.83 -22.84 -5.96
N VAL A 19 2.73 -21.88 -6.19
CA VAL A 19 4.18 -22.13 -6.17
C VAL A 19 4.64 -22.46 -4.75
N ALA A 20 5.27 -23.62 -4.60
CA ALA A 20 5.77 -24.16 -3.33
C ALA A 20 4.70 -24.21 -2.23
N GLU A 21 3.42 -24.39 -2.60
CA GLU A 21 2.29 -24.45 -1.68
C GLU A 21 2.16 -23.21 -0.77
N GLN A 22 2.60 -22.04 -1.26
CA GLN A 22 2.59 -20.82 -0.44
C GLN A 22 1.18 -20.34 -0.13
N LYS A 23 0.24 -20.40 -1.08
CA LYS A 23 -1.16 -20.05 -0.82
C LYS A 23 -1.76 -20.98 0.23
N ALA A 24 -1.55 -22.29 0.08
CA ALA A 24 -2.01 -23.30 1.03
C ALA A 24 -1.40 -23.08 2.43
N PHE A 25 -0.10 -22.75 2.50
CA PHE A 25 0.57 -22.41 3.76
C PHE A 25 -0.07 -21.19 4.44
N VAL A 26 -0.26 -20.09 3.70
CA VAL A 26 -0.87 -18.87 4.24
C VAL A 26 -2.29 -19.15 4.73
N GLU A 27 -3.12 -19.78 3.91
CA GLU A 27 -4.49 -20.11 4.29
C GLU A 27 -4.58 -21.04 5.51
N LYS A 28 -3.68 -22.01 5.63
CA LYS A 28 -3.59 -22.90 6.80
C LYS A 28 -3.39 -22.09 8.08
N TRP A 29 -2.45 -21.14 8.09
CA TRP A 29 -2.14 -20.36 9.29
C TRP A 29 -3.19 -19.30 9.57
N LEU A 30 -3.81 -18.71 8.56
CA LEU A 30 -4.94 -17.79 8.75
C LEU A 30 -6.18 -18.52 9.30
N ALA A 31 -6.44 -19.73 8.83
CA ALA A 31 -7.51 -20.58 9.40
C ALA A 31 -7.23 -20.97 10.84
N TYR A 32 -5.97 -21.29 11.18
CA TYR A 32 -5.55 -21.54 12.55
C TYR A 32 -5.77 -20.30 13.42
N ALA A 33 -5.28 -19.15 13.01
CA ALA A 33 -5.43 -17.88 13.74
C ALA A 33 -6.91 -17.52 13.96
N LYS A 34 -7.75 -17.68 12.91
CA LYS A 34 -9.20 -17.47 13.02
C LYS A 34 -9.84 -18.38 14.08
N LYS A 35 -9.47 -19.67 14.09
CA LYS A 35 -9.98 -20.63 15.08
C LYS A 35 -9.56 -20.30 16.51
N HIS A 36 -8.37 -19.72 16.68
CA HIS A 36 -7.80 -19.40 18.00
C HIS A 36 -8.01 -17.94 18.42
N ASN A 37 -8.77 -17.15 17.64
CA ASN A 37 -8.99 -15.73 17.87
C ASN A 37 -7.68 -14.91 17.93
N GLU A 38 -6.72 -15.30 17.09
CA GLU A 38 -5.43 -14.61 16.95
C GLU A 38 -5.47 -13.63 15.79
N LYS A 39 -4.61 -12.60 15.85
CA LYS A 39 -4.40 -11.63 14.76
C LYS A 39 -3.10 -11.96 14.04
N VAL A 40 -3.08 -11.64 12.74
CA VAL A 40 -1.94 -11.92 11.88
C VAL A 40 -1.51 -10.63 11.16
N TRP A 41 -0.22 -10.37 11.17
CA TRP A 41 0.41 -9.41 10.28
C TRP A 41 1.04 -10.14 9.10
N LEU A 42 0.73 -9.68 7.89
CA LEU A 42 1.38 -10.17 6.68
C LEU A 42 2.56 -9.28 6.33
N ILE A 43 3.70 -9.89 6.05
CA ILE A 43 4.90 -9.18 5.61
C ILE A 43 5.38 -9.81 4.31
N SER A 44 5.56 -8.98 3.28
CA SER A 44 6.14 -9.37 2.01
C SER A 44 6.86 -8.18 1.39
N HIS A 45 7.66 -8.40 0.34
CA HIS A 45 8.33 -7.29 -0.33
C HIS A 45 7.41 -6.60 -1.34
N ILE A 46 6.67 -7.34 -2.18
CA ILE A 46 5.78 -6.79 -3.20
C ILE A 46 4.34 -6.89 -2.72
N ALA A 47 3.61 -5.76 -2.77
CA ALA A 47 2.19 -5.69 -2.45
C ALA A 47 1.32 -6.28 -3.57
N ALA A 48 0.05 -6.54 -3.25
CA ALA A 48 -0.92 -7.03 -4.22
C ALA A 48 -1.27 -6.02 -5.35
N GLY A 49 -0.89 -4.75 -5.20
CA GLY A 49 -1.22 -3.68 -6.16
C GLY A 49 -0.44 -3.75 -7.47
N MET A 50 0.88 -3.89 -7.42
CA MET A 50 1.75 -3.80 -8.59
C MET A 50 2.60 -5.06 -8.80
N ASP A 51 3.12 -5.20 -10.02
CA ASP A 51 4.17 -6.16 -10.39
C ASP A 51 3.90 -7.61 -10.02
N ILE A 52 2.65 -8.00 -9.80
CA ILE A 52 2.27 -9.39 -9.59
C ILE A 52 1.22 -9.85 -10.60
N PHE A 53 1.19 -11.15 -10.88
CA PHE A 53 0.21 -11.76 -11.78
C PHE A 53 -1.22 -11.54 -11.29
N GLU A 54 -2.13 -11.25 -12.21
CA GLU A 54 -3.53 -10.94 -11.90
C GLU A 54 -4.23 -12.05 -11.11
N SER A 55 -3.90 -13.32 -11.40
CA SER A 55 -4.41 -14.48 -10.66
C SER A 55 -4.06 -14.43 -9.16
N TYR A 56 -2.87 -13.91 -8.82
CA TYR A 56 -2.46 -13.72 -7.42
C TYR A 56 -3.12 -12.51 -6.79
N LYS A 57 -3.30 -11.40 -7.54
CA LYS A 57 -4.10 -10.24 -7.06
C LYS A 57 -5.50 -10.68 -6.66
N MET A 58 -6.17 -11.44 -7.53
CA MET A 58 -7.51 -12.00 -7.24
C MET A 58 -7.50 -12.94 -6.03
N TRP A 59 -6.45 -13.73 -5.85
CA TRP A 59 -6.32 -14.59 -4.66
C TRP A 59 -6.18 -13.75 -3.39
N PHE A 60 -5.36 -12.69 -3.37
CA PHE A 60 -5.22 -11.79 -2.23
C PHE A 60 -6.56 -11.15 -1.84
N GLN A 61 -7.34 -10.65 -2.82
CA GLN A 61 -8.66 -10.08 -2.55
C GLN A 61 -9.57 -11.10 -1.83
N LYS A 62 -9.67 -12.32 -2.37
CA LYS A 62 -10.48 -13.40 -1.79
C LYS A 62 -9.98 -13.80 -0.41
N MET A 63 -8.68 -13.83 -0.20
CA MET A 63 -8.05 -14.16 1.07
C MET A 63 -8.38 -13.10 2.13
N PHE A 64 -8.29 -11.80 1.82
CA PHE A 64 -8.65 -10.74 2.75
C PHE A 64 -10.13 -10.76 3.12
N VAL A 65 -11.03 -11.05 2.19
CA VAL A 65 -12.47 -11.25 2.48
C VAL A 65 -12.69 -12.45 3.41
N LYS A 66 -12.11 -13.60 3.09
CA LYS A 66 -12.26 -14.86 3.85
C LYS A 66 -11.76 -14.73 5.29
N TYR A 67 -10.69 -13.96 5.48
CA TYR A 67 -10.02 -13.77 6.77
C TYR A 67 -10.14 -12.33 7.28
N GLU A 68 -11.20 -11.64 6.91
CA GLU A 68 -11.52 -10.30 7.43
C GLU A 68 -11.54 -10.32 8.98
N GLY A 69 -10.89 -9.33 9.58
CA GLY A 69 -10.72 -9.26 11.03
C GLY A 69 -9.66 -10.21 11.63
N VAL A 70 -9.07 -11.11 10.84
CA VAL A 70 -7.91 -11.94 11.24
C VAL A 70 -6.60 -11.27 10.83
N VAL A 71 -6.49 -10.86 9.55
CA VAL A 71 -5.37 -10.06 9.10
C VAL A 71 -5.59 -8.62 9.55
N SER A 72 -4.83 -8.20 10.56
CA SER A 72 -4.98 -6.87 11.16
C SER A 72 -4.08 -5.81 10.51
N ALA A 73 -3.02 -6.21 9.83
CA ALA A 73 -2.17 -5.33 9.02
C ALA A 73 -1.36 -6.12 7.98
N SER A 74 -0.94 -5.44 6.92
CA SER A 74 -0.01 -5.97 5.93
C SER A 74 1.02 -4.91 5.52
N PHE A 75 2.28 -5.31 5.39
CA PHE A 75 3.41 -4.43 5.20
C PHE A 75 4.24 -4.84 3.99
N TYR A 76 4.55 -3.86 3.13
CA TYR A 76 5.22 -4.05 1.85
C TYR A 76 6.23 -2.93 1.56
N GLY A 77 7.00 -3.10 0.50
CA GLY A 77 7.92 -2.13 -0.08
C GLY A 77 7.89 -2.20 -1.60
N HIS A 78 9.04 -2.38 -2.24
CA HIS A 78 9.24 -2.61 -3.68
C HIS A 78 9.18 -1.36 -4.56
N THR A 79 8.15 -0.56 -4.47
CA THR A 79 7.96 0.64 -5.31
C THR A 79 8.94 1.76 -5.00
N HIS A 80 9.57 1.73 -3.82
CA HIS A 80 10.40 2.79 -3.25
C HIS A 80 9.64 4.08 -2.93
N ASP A 81 8.31 4.06 -3.03
CA ASP A 81 7.40 5.16 -2.74
C ASP A 81 6.61 4.89 -1.46
N ASP A 82 6.16 5.97 -0.81
CA ASP A 82 5.39 5.91 0.43
C ASP A 82 3.90 6.00 0.14
N HIS A 83 3.20 4.86 0.16
CA HIS A 83 1.77 4.79 -0.20
C HIS A 83 1.03 3.61 0.44
N PHE A 84 -0.14 3.30 -0.10
CA PHE A 84 -0.99 2.17 0.32
C PHE A 84 -1.81 1.68 -0.87
N TYR A 85 -2.42 0.50 -0.71
CA TYR A 85 -3.42 -0.02 -1.65
C TYR A 85 -4.68 -0.43 -0.92
N ILE A 86 -5.83 -0.30 -1.60
CA ILE A 86 -7.13 -0.74 -1.09
C ILE A 86 -7.48 -2.10 -1.70
N ASN A 87 -7.61 -3.10 -0.85
CA ASN A 87 -8.14 -4.41 -1.22
C ASN A 87 -9.66 -4.41 -1.11
N ARG A 88 -10.35 -5.04 -2.08
CA ARG A 88 -11.80 -4.98 -2.21
C ARG A 88 -12.43 -6.36 -2.36
N ASP A 89 -13.68 -6.51 -1.96
CA ASP A 89 -14.47 -7.72 -2.22
C ASP A 89 -14.90 -7.76 -3.68
N LEU A 90 -14.34 -8.70 -4.44
CA LEU A 90 -14.65 -8.89 -5.86
C LEU A 90 -16.05 -9.45 -6.11
N ASN A 91 -16.70 -10.05 -5.10
CA ASN A 91 -18.06 -10.56 -5.20
C ASN A 91 -19.12 -9.51 -4.85
N ASP A 92 -18.71 -8.37 -4.27
CA ASP A 92 -19.58 -7.24 -4.01
C ASP A 92 -19.66 -6.35 -5.26
N GLU A 93 -20.86 -6.11 -5.79
CA GLU A 93 -21.09 -5.22 -6.94
C GLU A 93 -20.55 -3.81 -6.74
N LYS A 94 -20.53 -3.33 -5.49
CA LYS A 94 -19.98 -2.01 -5.11
C LYS A 94 -18.49 -2.06 -4.80
N ARG A 95 -17.85 -3.22 -4.94
CA ARG A 95 -16.43 -3.38 -4.61
C ARG A 95 -16.11 -2.86 -3.20
N ARG A 96 -16.84 -3.35 -2.19
CA ARG A 96 -16.64 -2.98 -0.78
C ARG A 96 -15.15 -3.09 -0.40
N PRO A 97 -14.55 -2.04 0.19
CA PRO A 97 -13.17 -2.12 0.67
C PRO A 97 -13.09 -3.07 1.89
N VAL A 98 -12.04 -3.88 1.95
CA VAL A 98 -11.89 -4.91 2.98
C VAL A 98 -10.57 -4.88 3.72
N HIS A 99 -9.50 -4.33 3.10
CA HIS A 99 -8.19 -4.28 3.73
C HIS A 99 -7.33 -3.17 3.12
N VAL A 100 -6.37 -2.67 3.90
CA VAL A 100 -5.37 -1.67 3.48
C VAL A 100 -3.99 -2.30 3.53
N ASP A 101 -3.30 -2.32 2.40
CA ASP A 101 -1.88 -2.69 2.33
C ASP A 101 -1.02 -1.45 2.56
N PHE A 102 -0.11 -1.47 3.53
CA PHE A 102 0.84 -0.39 3.77
C PHE A 102 2.13 -0.62 3.00
N VAL A 103 2.47 0.29 2.09
CA VAL A 103 3.70 0.24 1.31
C VAL A 103 4.65 1.33 1.80
N CYS A 104 5.81 0.93 2.28
CA CYS A 104 6.83 1.84 2.81
C CYS A 104 7.86 2.14 1.73
N ALA A 105 8.27 3.41 1.62
CA ALA A 105 9.37 3.80 0.77
C ALA A 105 10.71 3.19 1.25
N ALA A 106 11.71 3.24 0.39
CA ALA A 106 12.98 2.58 0.62
C ALA A 106 13.87 3.33 1.65
N MET A 107 14.72 2.57 2.35
CA MET A 107 15.77 3.10 3.21
C MET A 107 17.01 3.57 2.40
N GLU A 108 16.96 3.43 1.08
CA GLU A 108 17.99 3.85 0.14
C GLU A 108 17.41 4.83 -0.88
N GLY A 109 18.27 5.56 -1.60
CA GLY A 109 17.81 6.64 -2.48
C GLY A 109 17.76 6.29 -3.97
N LEU A 110 17.69 5.02 -4.33
CA LEU A 110 17.47 4.61 -5.71
C LEU A 110 16.07 5.08 -6.16
N GLY A 111 15.95 5.57 -7.37
CA GLY A 111 14.69 6.15 -7.85
C GLY A 111 14.50 7.64 -7.53
N GLY A 112 15.44 8.27 -6.81
CA GLY A 112 15.43 9.72 -6.58
C GLY A 112 14.72 10.17 -5.31
N ASN A 113 14.07 9.27 -4.57
CA ASN A 113 13.44 9.58 -3.29
C ASN A 113 14.46 9.74 -2.17
N ASN A 114 14.11 10.44 -1.09
CA ASN A 114 14.93 10.45 0.11
C ASN A 114 14.82 9.10 0.85
N PRO A 115 15.93 8.58 1.41
CA PRO A 115 15.86 7.45 2.33
C PRO A 115 14.82 7.66 3.41
N SER A 116 14.00 6.66 3.67
CA SER A 116 12.96 6.75 4.69
C SER A 116 12.86 5.50 5.55
N VAL A 117 12.37 5.69 6.77
CA VAL A 117 11.93 4.63 7.69
C VAL A 117 10.58 5.00 8.27
N ARG A 118 9.76 4.00 8.51
CA ARG A 118 8.43 4.17 9.08
C ARG A 118 8.34 3.43 10.42
N LEU A 119 7.90 4.15 11.47
CA LEU A 119 7.61 3.58 12.77
C LEU A 119 6.10 3.48 12.94
N TYR A 120 5.61 2.26 13.10
CA TYR A 120 4.18 2.00 13.30
C TYR A 120 3.82 1.97 14.78
N GLN A 121 2.69 2.57 15.11
CA GLN A 121 2.00 2.41 16.38
C GLN A 121 0.79 1.50 16.15
N TYR A 122 0.60 0.53 17.02
CA TYR A 122 -0.52 -0.40 16.92
C TYR A 122 -1.24 -0.53 18.26
N ASP A 123 -2.50 -0.88 18.20
CA ASP A 123 -3.30 -1.21 19.36
C ASP A 123 -2.94 -2.63 19.86
N ASP A 124 -2.67 -2.78 21.15
CA ASP A 124 -2.18 -4.06 21.69
C ASP A 124 -3.27 -5.14 21.81
N GLU A 125 -4.54 -4.78 21.78
CA GLU A 125 -5.64 -5.74 21.80
C GLU A 125 -6.04 -6.17 20.38
N THR A 126 -6.26 -5.21 19.49
CA THR A 126 -6.72 -5.47 18.13
C THR A 126 -5.60 -5.79 17.15
N LYS A 127 -4.34 -5.43 17.49
CA LYS A 127 -3.16 -5.47 16.59
C LYS A 127 -3.33 -4.66 15.30
N GLU A 128 -4.30 -3.75 15.27
CA GLU A 128 -4.50 -2.81 14.16
C GLU A 128 -3.51 -1.65 14.25
N ILE A 129 -3.14 -1.09 13.11
CA ILE A 129 -2.30 0.11 13.06
C ILE A 129 -3.13 1.32 13.43
N VAL A 130 -2.72 2.04 14.47
CA VAL A 130 -3.40 3.25 14.94
C VAL A 130 -2.75 4.53 14.41
N ASP A 131 -1.45 4.53 14.17
CA ASP A 131 -0.73 5.63 13.50
C ASP A 131 0.63 5.14 12.98
N TYR A 132 1.30 5.96 12.19
CA TYR A 132 2.72 5.78 11.90
C TYR A 132 3.41 7.13 11.70
N THR A 133 4.70 7.15 12.00
CA THR A 133 5.59 8.30 11.78
C THR A 133 6.62 7.93 10.73
N VAL A 134 6.80 8.79 9.75
CA VAL A 134 7.84 8.65 8.73
C VAL A 134 9.01 9.56 9.06
N PHE A 135 10.20 9.00 9.01
CA PHE A 135 11.47 9.72 9.13
C PHE A 135 12.18 9.66 7.79
N VAL A 136 12.80 10.76 7.39
CA VAL A 136 13.61 10.85 6.17
C VAL A 136 14.99 11.37 6.45
N ALA A 137 15.95 10.95 5.62
CA ALA A 137 17.28 11.52 5.58
C ALA A 137 17.47 12.24 4.23
N LYS A 138 17.51 13.57 4.24
CA LYS A 138 17.57 14.37 3.01
C LYS A 138 18.96 14.35 2.40
N PHE A 139 19.10 13.84 1.22
CA PHE A 139 20.39 13.75 0.51
C PHE A 139 21.08 15.11 0.32
N GLU A 140 20.33 16.15 0.03
CA GLU A 140 20.88 17.50 -0.15
C GLU A 140 21.53 18.03 1.15
N GLU A 141 20.88 17.79 2.28
CA GLU A 141 21.43 18.15 3.59
C GLU A 141 22.66 17.31 3.94
N MET A 142 22.64 16.02 3.61
CA MET A 142 23.78 15.11 3.80
C MET A 142 24.99 15.51 2.93
N ALA A 143 24.75 15.88 1.67
CA ALA A 143 25.80 16.29 0.74
C ALA A 143 26.54 17.56 1.23
N VAL A 144 25.85 18.48 1.91
CA VAL A 144 26.43 19.70 2.46
C VAL A 144 27.11 19.47 3.82
N SER A 145 26.43 18.72 4.71
CA SER A 145 26.89 18.51 6.09
C SER A 145 27.90 17.38 6.28
N ASN A 146 27.96 16.47 5.30
CA ASN A 146 28.63 15.17 5.38
C ASN A 146 28.19 14.33 6.60
N LYS A 147 26.91 14.47 7.00
CA LYS A 147 26.32 13.75 8.12
C LYS A 147 24.97 13.16 7.70
N LEU A 148 24.71 11.92 8.12
CA LEU A 148 23.41 11.30 8.02
C LEU A 148 22.57 11.74 9.22
N GLU A 149 21.48 12.45 8.96
CA GLU A 149 20.52 12.86 9.99
C GLU A 149 19.12 12.42 9.59
N TRP A 150 18.51 11.59 10.44
CA TRP A 150 17.12 11.22 10.30
C TRP A 150 16.23 12.26 10.98
N LYS A 151 15.29 12.82 10.23
CA LYS A 151 14.36 13.84 10.72
C LYS A 151 12.93 13.32 10.54
N GLU A 152 12.09 13.62 11.52
CA GLU A 152 10.66 13.40 11.41
C GLU A 152 10.12 14.17 10.21
N PHE A 153 9.39 13.48 9.36
CA PHE A 153 8.84 14.04 8.12
C PHE A 153 7.34 14.28 8.25
N TYR A 154 6.58 13.28 8.71
CA TYR A 154 5.16 13.45 9.04
C TYR A 154 4.64 12.33 9.95
N HIS A 155 3.53 12.64 10.62
CA HIS A 155 2.64 11.67 11.28
C HIS A 155 1.44 11.41 10.39
N ALA A 156 1.14 10.15 10.09
CA ALA A 156 0.20 9.81 9.04
C ALA A 156 -1.23 10.31 9.29
N ARG A 157 -1.81 10.01 10.44
CA ARG A 157 -3.18 10.46 10.75
C ARG A 157 -3.33 11.98 10.72
N LYS A 158 -2.35 12.69 11.28
CA LYS A 158 -2.34 14.17 11.29
C LYS A 158 -2.20 14.72 9.87
N GLN A 159 -1.30 14.14 9.05
CA GLN A 159 -1.03 14.55 7.69
C GLN A 159 -2.22 14.33 6.77
N MET A 160 -2.87 13.18 6.88
CA MET A 160 -4.03 12.80 6.09
C MET A 160 -5.33 13.43 6.62
N GLY A 161 -5.36 13.84 7.88
CA GLY A 161 -6.57 14.33 8.55
C GLY A 161 -7.60 13.22 8.78
N VAL A 162 -7.17 11.98 9.00
CA VAL A 162 -8.05 10.81 9.16
C VAL A 162 -8.11 10.35 10.62
N PRO A 163 -9.25 9.81 11.08
CA PRO A 163 -9.39 9.29 12.44
C PRO A 163 -8.73 7.91 12.64
N ASP A 164 -8.64 7.11 11.59
CA ASP A 164 -8.10 5.75 11.58
C ASP A 164 -7.68 5.35 10.16
N PHE A 165 -7.13 4.13 10.01
CA PHE A 165 -6.75 3.54 8.70
C PHE A 165 -7.69 2.43 8.24
N LYS A 166 -8.96 2.46 8.67
CA LYS A 166 -9.94 1.51 8.18
C LYS A 166 -10.12 1.65 6.66
N PRO A 167 -10.42 0.55 5.97
CA PRO A 167 -10.54 0.57 4.51
C PRO A 167 -11.48 1.64 3.99
N GLU A 168 -12.63 1.84 4.63
CA GLU A 168 -13.61 2.86 4.25
C GLU A 168 -13.11 4.28 4.49
N THR A 169 -12.35 4.50 5.55
CA THR A 169 -11.73 5.80 5.84
C THR A 169 -10.67 6.14 4.78
N MET A 170 -9.85 5.17 4.42
CA MET A 170 -8.79 5.36 3.42
C MET A 170 -9.34 5.55 2.01
N VAL A 171 -10.45 4.89 1.66
CA VAL A 171 -11.18 5.16 0.41
C VAL A 171 -11.67 6.60 0.36
N LYS A 172 -12.38 7.05 1.40
CA LYS A 172 -12.90 8.43 1.46
C LYS A 172 -11.78 9.47 1.39
N TRP A 173 -10.66 9.19 2.01
CA TRP A 173 -9.49 10.07 1.94
C TRP A 173 -8.90 10.12 0.53
N ALA A 174 -8.77 8.97 -0.15
CA ALA A 174 -8.31 8.92 -1.54
C ALA A 174 -9.30 9.60 -2.49
N GLU A 175 -10.61 9.36 -2.32
CA GLU A 175 -11.66 9.99 -3.13
C GLU A 175 -11.71 11.52 -2.94
N LYS A 176 -11.43 12.04 -1.73
CA LYS A 176 -11.33 13.49 -1.50
C LYS A 176 -10.30 14.15 -2.43
N MET A 177 -9.22 13.48 -2.75
CA MET A 177 -8.15 14.01 -3.60
C MET A 177 -8.58 14.25 -5.06
N TRP A 178 -9.71 13.69 -5.51
CA TRP A 178 -10.25 14.04 -6.84
C TRP A 178 -10.57 15.53 -6.94
N GLU A 179 -11.21 16.08 -5.90
CA GLU A 179 -11.70 17.47 -5.85
C GLU A 179 -10.70 18.41 -5.14
N ASP A 180 -9.88 17.90 -4.23
CA ASP A 180 -8.93 18.66 -3.43
C ASP A 180 -7.52 18.51 -3.99
N GLU A 181 -7.15 19.42 -4.90
CA GLU A 181 -5.83 19.42 -5.53
C GLU A 181 -4.70 19.61 -4.51
N GLU A 182 -4.90 20.42 -3.46
CA GLU A 182 -3.87 20.64 -2.45
C GLU A 182 -3.62 19.35 -1.66
N ALA A 183 -4.66 18.61 -1.30
CA ALA A 183 -4.54 17.31 -0.65
C ALA A 183 -3.79 16.29 -1.54
N PHE A 184 -4.08 16.28 -2.85
CA PHE A 184 -3.37 15.41 -3.78
C PHE A 184 -1.89 15.78 -3.91
N GLN A 185 -1.57 17.05 -4.06
CA GLN A 185 -0.17 17.50 -4.17
C GLN A 185 0.62 17.23 -2.88
N GLU A 186 -0.03 17.34 -1.72
CA GLU A 186 0.60 16.98 -0.43
C GLU A 186 0.78 15.47 -0.30
N TYR A 187 -0.17 14.66 -0.78
CA TYR A 187 0.01 13.22 -0.90
C TYR A 187 1.22 12.88 -1.79
N MET A 188 1.35 13.50 -2.96
CA MET A 188 2.51 13.28 -3.83
C MET A 188 3.83 13.68 -3.18
N ARG A 189 3.84 14.71 -2.33
CA ARG A 189 5.01 15.09 -1.54
C ARG A 189 5.41 13.99 -0.55
N THR A 190 4.44 13.38 0.12
CA THR A 190 4.72 12.25 1.04
C THR A 190 5.09 10.99 0.27
N PHE A 191 4.41 10.71 -0.82
CA PHE A 191 4.67 9.58 -1.73
C PHE A 191 6.15 9.54 -2.15
N HIS A 192 6.71 10.66 -2.56
CA HIS A 192 8.11 10.79 -2.95
C HIS A 192 9.05 11.19 -1.81
N THR A 193 8.69 10.96 -0.56
CA THR A 193 9.53 11.23 0.63
C THR A 193 10.15 12.63 0.63
N GLY A 194 9.38 13.64 0.19
CA GLY A 194 9.78 15.04 0.14
C GLY A 194 10.59 15.47 -1.08
N LYS A 195 10.81 14.62 -2.08
CA LYS A 195 11.51 14.91 -3.35
C LYS A 195 10.58 15.31 -4.49
N TYR A 196 9.36 15.64 -4.19
CA TYR A 196 8.35 16.01 -5.16
C TYR A 196 8.29 17.51 -5.42
N THR A 197 8.21 17.91 -6.69
CA THR A 197 7.92 19.30 -7.07
C THR A 197 6.43 19.45 -7.32
N LYS A 198 5.76 20.33 -6.56
CA LYS A 198 4.32 20.56 -6.68
C LYS A 198 3.94 20.89 -8.13
N GLY A 199 2.96 20.16 -8.66
CA GLY A 199 2.46 20.30 -10.03
C GLY A 199 3.09 19.37 -11.07
N GLU A 200 4.07 18.54 -10.70
CA GLU A 200 4.64 17.55 -11.64
C GLU A 200 3.63 16.46 -11.99
N CYS A 201 2.80 16.04 -11.03
CA CYS A 201 1.75 15.04 -11.25
C CYS A 201 0.38 15.71 -11.34
N VAL A 202 -0.09 15.94 -12.58
CA VAL A 202 -1.40 16.52 -12.89
C VAL A 202 -2.06 15.76 -14.04
N GLY A 203 -3.36 15.99 -14.28
CA GLY A 203 -4.09 15.36 -15.38
C GLY A 203 -3.98 13.83 -15.32
N LYS A 204 -3.49 13.22 -16.39
CA LYS A 204 -3.33 11.77 -16.51
C LYS A 204 -2.56 11.15 -15.34
N CYS A 205 -1.48 11.77 -14.90
CA CYS A 205 -0.68 11.30 -13.76
C CYS A 205 -1.53 11.20 -12.48
N LYS A 206 -2.33 12.23 -12.17
CA LYS A 206 -3.23 12.23 -11.01
C LYS A 206 -4.24 11.09 -11.09
N VAL A 207 -4.88 10.94 -12.25
CA VAL A 207 -5.90 9.91 -12.48
C VAL A 207 -5.32 8.52 -12.31
N GLU A 208 -4.19 8.23 -12.93
CA GLU A 208 -3.52 6.92 -12.83
C GLU A 208 -3.14 6.61 -11.38
N ASN A 209 -2.55 7.56 -10.65
CA ASN A 209 -2.18 7.37 -9.25
C ASN A 209 -3.39 7.08 -8.35
N LEU A 210 -4.46 7.87 -8.45
CA LEU A 210 -5.64 7.67 -7.59
C LEU A 210 -6.38 6.38 -7.92
N CYS A 211 -6.52 6.05 -9.21
CA CYS A 211 -7.14 4.78 -9.62
C CYS A 211 -6.31 3.56 -9.17
N GLU A 212 -4.99 3.68 -9.14
CA GLU A 212 -4.11 2.62 -8.67
C GLU A 212 -4.21 2.39 -7.16
N LEU A 213 -4.30 3.45 -6.34
CA LEU A 213 -4.55 3.33 -4.91
C LEU A 213 -5.87 2.63 -4.62
N LEU A 214 -6.91 2.98 -5.38
CA LEU A 214 -8.28 2.55 -5.14
C LEU A 214 -8.59 1.15 -5.70
N TYR A 215 -7.92 0.75 -6.79
CA TYR A 215 -8.25 -0.47 -7.53
C TYR A 215 -7.00 -1.22 -8.00
N ILE A 216 -6.67 -2.31 -7.35
CA ILE A 216 -5.50 -3.13 -7.71
C ILE A 216 -5.79 -4.12 -8.84
N ILE A 217 -7.06 -4.49 -9.08
CA ILE A 217 -7.49 -5.34 -10.19
C ILE A 217 -7.51 -4.51 -11.47
N LYS A 218 -6.89 -5.04 -12.52
CA LYS A 218 -6.69 -4.32 -13.79
C LYS A 218 -7.99 -3.79 -14.38
N GLU A 219 -9.03 -4.63 -14.46
CA GLU A 219 -10.34 -4.25 -15.02
C GLU A 219 -10.99 -3.10 -14.25
N ASP A 220 -11.01 -3.18 -12.91
CA ASP A 220 -11.59 -2.13 -12.06
C ASP A 220 -10.79 -0.82 -12.17
N ARG A 221 -9.44 -0.90 -12.29
CA ARG A 221 -8.57 0.26 -12.47
C ARG A 221 -8.76 0.92 -13.83
N GLU A 222 -8.84 0.14 -14.92
CA GLU A 222 -9.11 0.68 -16.26
C GLU A 222 -10.48 1.36 -16.33
N LYS A 223 -11.48 0.81 -15.66
CA LYS A 223 -12.79 1.44 -15.52
C LYS A 223 -12.71 2.77 -14.77
N CYS A 224 -12.02 2.81 -13.64
CA CYS A 224 -11.78 4.05 -12.88
C CYS A 224 -11.12 5.13 -13.75
N ILE A 225 -10.08 4.79 -14.51
CA ILE A 225 -9.40 5.73 -15.42
C ILE A 225 -10.34 6.25 -16.49
N ALA A 226 -11.20 5.39 -17.05
CA ALA A 226 -12.17 5.78 -18.08
C ALA A 226 -13.28 6.70 -17.54
N GLU A 227 -13.64 6.57 -16.27
CA GLU A 227 -14.66 7.40 -15.60
C GLU A 227 -14.11 8.79 -15.20
N HIS A 228 -12.79 8.99 -15.19
CA HIS A 228 -12.12 10.24 -14.81
C HIS A 228 -11.23 10.75 -15.96
N PRO A 229 -11.80 11.20 -17.08
CA PRO A 229 -11.01 11.74 -18.20
C PRO A 229 -10.25 13.00 -17.74
N TYR A 230 -9.00 13.13 -18.19
CA TYR A 230 -8.07 14.23 -17.89
C TYR A 230 -8.02 15.30 -18.96
#